data_d71b4ad062bfe4166a77502f39aeed9b
#
_entry.id   d71b4ad062bfe4166a77502f39aeed9b
#
_cell.length_a   1.000
_cell.length_b   1.000
_cell.length_c   1.000
_cell.angle_alpha   90.00
_cell.angle_beta   90.00
_cell.angle_gamma   90.00
#
_symmetry.space_group_name_H-M   'P 1'
#
loop_
_entity.id
_entity.type
_entity.pdbx_description
1 polymer ?
#
loop_
_entity_poly.entity_id
_entity_poly.type
_entity_poly.pdbx_seq_one_letter_code
_entity_poly.pdbx_strand_id
1 'polypeptide(L)'
;MIPKEKELKLIKTYMYICDVYESSLKFYCQRFSNNNHPIFTDQELLTVYLFCGAYQQYFKIKDIHTFTKEYLLSWFPDLPSYQTFNYRLNLMPEAISELVRQLIHSFKPQDCDSMKSLVDSMPIITCAGKNKVGKVATEITSKGYCSTKNMYYFGIKLHAVAFRRKGTIPFPEMLILSAADENDSTVFKRECVGNLNNREIYADKIYSDIPFYKETKEYKKLELFTPVKAIKGESPEITKREKAARDLFSTAVSKVRQPIESLFNWLNEKTNIQRAMKVRSTSGLLVHTMGKIAIALITLIFN
;
A
#
# COMPACT_ATOMS: atom_id res chain seq x y z
N MET A 1 30.77 9.38 6.54
CA MET A 1 30.83 8.05 5.90
C MET A 1 29.88 7.12 6.63
N ILE A 2 29.10 6.31 5.91
CA ILE A 2 28.16 5.34 6.52
C ILE A 2 28.88 4.01 6.81
N PRO A 3 28.37 3.16 7.72
CA PRO A 3 28.94 1.84 7.99
C PRO A 3 28.96 0.96 6.75
N LYS A 4 29.98 0.10 6.61
CA LYS A 4 30.21 -0.76 5.45
C LYS A 4 29.03 -1.67 5.09
N GLU A 5 28.30 -2.15 6.10
CA GLU A 5 27.07 -2.93 5.88
C GLU A 5 25.98 -2.10 5.18
N LYS A 6 25.86 -0.81 5.55
CA LYS A 6 24.90 0.11 4.89
C LYS A 6 25.36 0.52 3.50
N GLU A 7 26.66 0.57 3.23
CA GLU A 7 27.20 0.78 1.88
C GLU A 7 26.77 -0.34 0.95
N LEU A 8 26.87 -1.61 1.39
CA LEU A 8 26.40 -2.75 0.60
C LEU A 8 24.89 -2.69 0.32
N LYS A 9 24.09 -2.27 1.30
CA LYS A 9 22.65 -2.07 1.11
C LYS A 9 22.35 -0.93 0.12
N LEU A 10 23.13 0.15 0.16
CA LEU A 10 23.03 1.25 -0.80
C LEU A 10 23.32 0.78 -2.22
N ILE A 11 24.44 0.05 -2.42
CA ILE A 11 24.84 -0.50 -3.71
C ILE A 11 23.76 -1.46 -4.25
N LYS A 12 23.29 -2.40 -3.44
CA LYS A 12 22.19 -3.33 -3.84
C LYS A 12 20.94 -2.61 -4.26
N THR A 13 20.53 -1.57 -3.50
CA THR A 13 19.37 -0.76 -3.82
C THR A 13 19.57 -0.03 -5.14
N TYR A 14 20.73 0.57 -5.35
CA TYR A 14 21.06 1.28 -6.59
C TYR A 14 21.03 0.36 -7.80
N MET A 15 21.70 -0.79 -7.73
CA MET A 15 21.72 -1.77 -8.84
C MET A 15 20.31 -2.24 -9.18
N TYR A 16 19.51 -2.60 -8.17
CA TYR A 16 18.11 -2.99 -8.39
C TYR A 16 17.30 -1.87 -9.06
N ILE A 17 17.46 -0.64 -8.60
CA ILE A 17 16.75 0.51 -9.21
C ILE A 17 17.22 0.73 -10.65
N CYS A 18 18.50 0.60 -10.97
CA CYS A 18 19.00 0.69 -12.33
C CYS A 18 18.36 -0.37 -13.24
N ASP A 19 18.32 -1.63 -12.81
CA ASP A 19 17.73 -2.73 -13.58
C ASP A 19 16.23 -2.50 -13.84
N VAL A 20 15.48 -2.12 -12.80
CA VAL A 20 14.04 -1.84 -12.94
C VAL A 20 13.80 -0.57 -13.73
N TYR A 21 14.68 0.44 -13.62
CA TYR A 21 14.58 1.67 -14.40
C TYR A 21 14.68 1.38 -15.89
N GLU A 22 15.71 0.65 -16.31
CA GLU A 22 15.90 0.30 -17.72
C GLU A 22 14.78 -0.58 -18.28
N SER A 23 14.25 -1.48 -17.48
CA SER A 23 13.17 -2.38 -17.91
C SER A 23 11.79 -1.73 -17.95
N SER A 24 11.47 -0.81 -17.02
CA SER A 24 10.12 -0.26 -16.92
C SER A 24 10.02 1.20 -16.47
N LEU A 25 10.76 1.67 -15.44
CA LEU A 25 10.48 2.97 -14.83
C LEU A 25 10.77 4.14 -15.75
N LYS A 26 11.72 4.04 -16.67
CA LYS A 26 12.09 5.09 -17.63
C LYS A 26 10.89 5.61 -18.43
N PHE A 27 9.90 4.76 -18.71
CA PHE A 27 8.70 5.15 -19.44
C PHE A 27 7.78 6.08 -18.61
N TYR A 28 7.86 6.01 -17.29
CA TYR A 28 7.12 6.85 -16.35
C TYR A 28 7.90 8.07 -15.88
N CYS A 29 9.20 8.15 -16.22
CA CYS A 29 10.09 9.26 -15.88
C CYS A 29 10.37 10.19 -17.06
N GLN A 30 9.69 10.02 -18.19
CA GLN A 30 9.92 10.83 -19.38
C GLN A 30 9.63 12.32 -19.13
N ARG A 31 10.53 13.16 -19.65
CA ARG A 31 10.40 14.62 -19.59
C ARG A 31 10.36 15.20 -20.99
N PHE A 32 9.32 15.96 -21.25
CA PHE A 32 9.14 16.70 -22.49
C PHE A 32 9.66 18.14 -22.35
N SER A 33 10.88 18.29 -21.84
CA SER A 33 11.52 19.58 -21.59
C SER A 33 13.00 19.55 -22.03
N ASN A 34 13.62 20.72 -22.18
CA ASN A 34 15.03 20.84 -22.54
C ASN A 34 15.98 20.20 -21.52
N ASN A 35 15.54 20.00 -20.26
CA ASN A 35 16.29 19.31 -19.22
C ASN A 35 15.78 17.87 -19.03
N ASN A 36 15.82 17.08 -20.10
CA ASN A 36 15.39 15.68 -20.09
C ASN A 36 16.45 14.70 -19.55
N HIS A 37 17.72 15.13 -19.47
CA HIS A 37 18.86 14.35 -18.93
C HIS A 37 19.49 15.08 -17.74
N PRO A 38 18.91 15.01 -16.53
CA PRO A 38 19.48 15.66 -15.37
C PRO A 38 20.79 14.97 -14.92
N ILE A 39 21.80 15.74 -14.52
CA ILE A 39 23.09 15.23 -14.03
C ILE A 39 22.87 14.28 -12.86
N PHE A 40 22.12 14.71 -11.82
CA PHE A 40 21.63 13.81 -10.76
C PHE A 40 20.44 13.02 -11.33
N THR A 41 20.64 11.75 -11.60
CA THR A 41 19.70 10.90 -12.34
C THR A 41 18.43 10.56 -11.54
N ASP A 42 17.43 9.98 -12.18
CA ASP A 42 16.21 9.51 -11.51
C ASP A 42 16.49 8.23 -10.72
N GLN A 43 17.42 7.39 -11.19
CA GLN A 43 17.92 6.23 -10.46
C GLN A 43 18.56 6.64 -9.14
N GLU A 44 19.39 7.67 -9.12
CA GLU A 44 20.01 8.21 -7.91
C GLU A 44 18.96 8.81 -6.97
N LEU A 45 18.00 9.57 -7.50
CA LEU A 45 16.89 10.14 -6.72
C LEU A 45 16.09 9.08 -5.98
N LEU A 46 15.65 8.04 -6.72
CA LEU A 46 14.88 6.93 -6.16
C LEU A 46 15.72 6.12 -5.17
N THR A 47 16.99 5.87 -5.47
CA THR A 47 17.90 5.13 -4.59
C THR A 47 18.07 5.85 -3.26
N VAL A 48 18.37 7.13 -3.28
CA VAL A 48 18.53 7.95 -2.06
C VAL A 48 17.24 7.94 -1.25
N TYR A 49 16.11 8.15 -1.90
CA TYR A 49 14.80 8.15 -1.23
C TYR A 49 14.51 6.82 -0.54
N LEU A 50 14.66 5.71 -1.25
CA LEU A 50 14.38 4.36 -0.74
C LEU A 50 15.38 3.92 0.32
N PHE A 51 16.68 4.15 0.09
CA PHE A 51 17.73 3.80 1.05
C PHE A 51 17.56 4.54 2.37
N CYS A 52 17.33 5.84 2.32
CA CYS A 52 17.13 6.62 3.53
C CYS A 52 15.86 6.22 4.29
N GLY A 53 14.79 5.89 3.58
CA GLY A 53 13.58 5.38 4.19
C GLY A 53 13.75 4.00 4.82
N ALA A 54 14.32 3.05 4.07
CA ALA A 54 14.43 1.64 4.49
C ALA A 54 15.46 1.42 5.60
N TYR A 55 16.62 2.07 5.51
CA TYR A 55 17.76 1.75 6.36
C TYR A 55 18.18 2.86 7.35
N GLN A 56 17.63 4.08 7.18
CA GLN A 56 17.86 5.19 8.09
C GLN A 56 16.58 5.67 8.81
N GLN A 57 15.40 5.15 8.40
CA GLN A 57 14.09 5.52 8.95
C GLN A 57 13.75 7.00 8.78
N TYR A 58 14.27 7.64 7.72
CA TYR A 58 13.92 9.01 7.37
C TYR A 58 12.76 9.04 6.38
N PHE A 59 11.66 9.67 6.77
CA PHE A 59 10.43 9.76 5.95
C PHE A 59 10.08 11.19 5.55
N LYS A 60 10.78 12.18 6.07
CA LYS A 60 10.66 13.56 5.61
C LYS A 60 11.72 13.82 4.54
N ILE A 61 11.30 14.31 3.39
CA ILE A 61 12.19 14.57 2.25
C ILE A 61 13.34 15.51 2.65
N LYS A 62 13.08 16.48 3.55
CA LYS A 62 14.14 17.38 4.07
C LYS A 62 15.21 16.59 4.85
N ASP A 63 14.81 15.66 5.71
CA ASP A 63 15.73 14.87 6.53
C ASP A 63 16.55 13.92 5.62
N ILE A 64 15.91 13.34 4.58
CA ILE A 64 16.56 12.52 3.54
C ILE A 64 17.64 13.35 2.81
N HIS A 65 17.29 14.55 2.33
CA HIS A 65 18.21 15.42 1.62
C HIS A 65 19.38 15.86 2.51
N THR A 66 19.11 16.23 3.77
CA THR A 66 20.15 16.63 4.75
C THR A 66 21.09 15.47 5.00
N PHE A 67 20.59 14.27 5.29
CA PHE A 67 21.41 13.08 5.49
C PHE A 67 22.28 12.77 4.27
N THR A 68 21.70 12.84 3.07
CA THR A 68 22.45 12.60 1.83
C THR A 68 23.58 13.60 1.65
N LYS A 69 23.33 14.87 1.91
CA LYS A 69 24.35 15.92 1.85
C LYS A 69 25.48 15.72 2.85
N GLU A 70 25.18 15.24 4.06
CA GLU A 70 26.17 15.07 5.13
C GLU A 70 26.96 13.76 5.00
N TYR A 71 26.34 12.68 4.58
CA TYR A 71 26.92 11.33 4.67
C TYR A 71 27.11 10.61 3.35
N LEU A 72 26.39 11.00 2.28
CA LEU A 72 26.39 10.32 0.99
C LEU A 72 26.89 11.18 -0.19
N LEU A 73 27.43 12.38 0.07
CA LEU A 73 27.86 13.29 -1.01
C LEU A 73 28.98 12.68 -1.86
N SER A 74 29.86 11.85 -1.28
CA SER A 74 30.89 11.13 -2.04
C SER A 74 30.34 10.09 -3.01
N TRP A 75 29.13 9.58 -2.75
CA TRP A 75 28.40 8.66 -3.63
C TRP A 75 27.53 9.38 -4.66
N PHE A 76 27.04 10.56 -4.30
CA PHE A 76 26.12 11.37 -5.09
C PHE A 76 26.61 12.83 -5.15
N PRO A 77 27.73 13.11 -5.87
CA PRO A 77 28.36 14.43 -5.87
C PRO A 77 27.45 15.51 -6.49
N ASP A 78 26.59 15.13 -7.40
CA ASP A 78 25.68 16.04 -8.13
C ASP A 78 24.32 16.22 -7.45
N LEU A 79 24.24 15.96 -6.13
CA LEU A 79 23.00 16.14 -5.35
C LEU A 79 22.45 17.57 -5.55
N PRO A 80 21.23 17.72 -6.09
CA PRO A 80 20.65 19.04 -6.35
C PRO A 80 20.22 19.74 -5.05
N SER A 81 19.77 20.99 -5.16
CA SER A 81 19.15 21.69 -4.04
C SER A 81 17.95 20.90 -3.48
N TYR A 82 17.62 21.11 -2.20
CA TYR A 82 16.43 20.49 -1.59
C TYR A 82 15.15 20.77 -2.37
N GLN A 83 14.98 21.97 -2.88
CA GLN A 83 13.80 22.35 -3.66
C GLN A 83 13.70 21.52 -4.95
N THR A 84 14.79 21.38 -5.67
CA THR A 84 14.85 20.57 -6.89
C THR A 84 14.64 19.08 -6.59
N PHE A 85 15.28 18.57 -5.55
CA PHE A 85 15.11 17.19 -5.10
C PHE A 85 13.64 16.89 -4.77
N ASN A 86 13.02 17.72 -3.93
CA ASN A 86 11.62 17.59 -3.54
C ASN A 86 10.66 17.72 -4.74
N TYR A 87 10.91 18.69 -5.61
CA TYR A 87 10.11 18.90 -6.82
C TYR A 87 10.14 17.67 -7.72
N ARG A 88 11.34 17.17 -8.04
CA ARG A 88 11.52 16.01 -8.90
C ARG A 88 10.89 14.75 -8.33
N LEU A 89 11.05 14.49 -7.04
CA LEU A 89 10.43 13.33 -6.38
C LEU A 89 8.89 13.39 -6.49
N ASN A 90 8.29 14.58 -6.35
CA ASN A 90 6.84 14.76 -6.50
C ASN A 90 6.34 14.66 -7.95
N LEU A 91 7.23 14.61 -8.94
CA LEU A 91 6.87 14.31 -10.33
C LEU A 91 6.87 12.80 -10.66
N MET A 92 7.22 11.93 -9.69
CA MET A 92 7.42 10.49 -9.93
C MET A 92 6.38 9.56 -9.26
N PRO A 93 5.13 9.96 -8.99
CA PRO A 93 4.19 9.07 -8.31
C PRO A 93 3.90 7.80 -9.12
N GLU A 94 3.82 7.90 -10.44
CA GLU A 94 3.54 6.78 -11.34
C GLU A 94 4.75 5.82 -11.42
N ALA A 95 5.96 6.35 -11.52
CA ALA A 95 7.18 5.54 -11.49
C ALA A 95 7.32 4.78 -10.15
N ILE A 96 7.00 5.43 -9.03
CA ILE A 96 7.03 4.78 -7.71
C ILE A 96 5.92 3.72 -7.60
N SER A 97 4.74 3.96 -8.17
CA SER A 97 3.65 2.97 -8.21
C SER A 97 4.05 1.75 -9.04
N GLU A 98 4.67 1.97 -10.19
CA GLU A 98 5.23 0.89 -11.02
C GLU A 98 6.33 0.12 -10.28
N LEU A 99 7.22 0.81 -9.56
CA LEU A 99 8.23 0.16 -8.72
C LEU A 99 7.61 -0.75 -7.66
N VAL A 100 6.53 -0.31 -7.00
CA VAL A 100 5.79 -1.15 -6.04
C VAL A 100 5.24 -2.39 -6.73
N ARG A 101 4.68 -2.24 -7.92
CA ARG A 101 4.16 -3.36 -8.71
C ARG A 101 5.28 -4.36 -9.06
N GLN A 102 6.45 -3.88 -9.49
CA GLN A 102 7.62 -4.72 -9.78
C GLN A 102 8.13 -5.45 -8.54
N LEU A 103 8.23 -4.78 -7.39
CA LEU A 103 8.64 -5.39 -6.12
C LEU A 103 7.69 -6.52 -5.71
N ILE A 104 6.39 -6.30 -5.80
CA ILE A 104 5.38 -7.32 -5.47
C ILE A 104 5.48 -8.53 -6.41
N HIS A 105 5.61 -8.28 -7.71
CA HIS A 105 5.64 -9.35 -8.71
C HIS A 105 6.94 -10.16 -8.65
N SER A 106 8.09 -9.48 -8.59
CA SER A 106 9.41 -10.14 -8.71
C SER A 106 9.85 -10.85 -7.43
N PHE A 107 9.34 -10.44 -6.26
CA PHE A 107 9.80 -10.98 -4.97
C PHE A 107 8.70 -11.70 -4.18
N LYS A 108 7.69 -12.24 -4.87
CA LYS A 108 6.67 -13.06 -4.21
C LYS A 108 7.34 -14.26 -3.52
N PRO A 109 7.21 -14.41 -2.18
CA PRO A 109 7.77 -15.54 -1.45
C PRO A 109 7.15 -16.88 -1.88
N GLN A 110 7.93 -17.94 -1.83
CA GLN A 110 7.47 -19.28 -2.23
C GLN A 110 6.43 -19.87 -1.27
N ASP A 111 6.41 -19.43 0.00
CA ASP A 111 5.47 -19.85 1.03
C ASP A 111 4.10 -19.14 0.95
N CYS A 112 3.87 -18.34 -0.08
CA CYS A 112 2.57 -17.74 -0.36
C CYS A 112 1.55 -18.79 -0.77
N ASP A 113 0.45 -18.91 -0.03
CA ASP A 113 -0.68 -19.75 -0.41
C ASP A 113 -1.46 -19.11 -1.56
N SER A 114 -1.25 -19.62 -2.77
CA SER A 114 -1.91 -19.11 -3.97
C SER A 114 -3.43 -19.35 -4.02
N MET A 115 -3.93 -20.26 -3.17
CA MET A 115 -5.34 -20.59 -3.07
C MET A 115 -6.11 -19.74 -2.05
N LYS A 116 -5.41 -18.91 -1.26
CA LYS A 116 -6.02 -18.13 -0.17
C LYS A 116 -5.58 -16.68 -0.20
N SER A 117 -6.54 -15.80 -0.51
CA SER A 117 -6.34 -14.35 -0.47
C SER A 117 -7.05 -13.73 0.73
N LEU A 118 -6.37 -12.79 1.36
CA LEU A 118 -6.91 -11.97 2.45
C LEU A 118 -7.19 -10.58 1.91
N VAL A 119 -8.34 -10.00 2.25
CA VAL A 119 -8.77 -8.69 1.74
C VAL A 119 -9.19 -7.80 2.88
N ASP A 120 -8.67 -6.57 2.89
CA ASP A 120 -9.08 -5.52 3.82
C ASP A 120 -8.62 -4.15 3.31
N SER A 121 -9.00 -3.08 4.02
CA SER A 121 -8.56 -1.71 3.73
C SER A 121 -8.08 -0.98 4.98
N MET A 122 -7.20 0.02 4.80
CA MET A 122 -6.80 0.91 5.88
C MET A 122 -6.87 2.38 5.46
N PRO A 123 -7.22 3.31 6.39
CA PRO A 123 -7.27 4.72 6.09
C PRO A 123 -5.88 5.34 6.03
N ILE A 124 -5.69 6.30 5.10
CA ILE A 124 -4.54 7.21 5.04
C ILE A 124 -5.08 8.63 5.21
N ILE A 125 -4.71 9.27 6.31
CA ILE A 125 -5.38 10.45 6.85
C ILE A 125 -4.59 11.70 6.51
N THR A 126 -5.18 12.60 5.71
CA THR A 126 -4.63 13.92 5.38
C THR A 126 -5.01 14.99 6.40
N CYS A 127 -6.23 14.91 6.95
CA CYS A 127 -6.63 15.74 8.11
C CYS A 127 -7.79 15.10 8.89
N ALA A 128 -7.95 15.55 10.14
CA ALA A 128 -9.06 15.11 10.97
C ALA A 128 -10.41 15.61 10.44
N GLY A 129 -11.46 14.82 10.59
CA GLY A 129 -12.80 15.09 10.05
C GLY A 129 -13.60 16.20 10.76
N LYS A 130 -12.99 16.95 11.69
CA LYS A 130 -13.60 18.13 12.34
C LYS A 130 -13.83 19.28 11.35
N ASN A 131 -13.04 19.36 10.29
CA ASN A 131 -13.20 20.38 9.26
C ASN A 131 -14.42 20.08 8.39
N LYS A 132 -15.09 21.12 7.88
CA LYS A 132 -16.22 20.97 6.96
C LYS A 132 -15.76 20.46 5.59
N VAL A 133 -14.58 20.90 5.14
CA VAL A 133 -14.00 20.58 3.83
C VAL A 133 -12.52 20.22 3.99
N GLY A 134 -12.09 19.15 3.32
CA GLY A 134 -10.68 18.84 3.10
C GLY A 134 -10.10 19.72 2.00
N LYS A 135 -8.87 20.20 2.19
CA LYS A 135 -8.20 21.11 1.24
C LYS A 135 -6.97 20.49 0.55
N VAL A 136 -6.71 19.24 0.79
CA VAL A 136 -5.49 18.56 0.31
C VAL A 136 -5.87 17.45 -0.65
N ALA A 137 -5.28 17.47 -1.84
CA ALA A 137 -5.48 16.43 -2.87
C ALA A 137 -6.98 16.14 -3.12
N THR A 138 -7.76 17.20 -3.31
CA THR A 138 -9.23 17.13 -3.42
C THR A 138 -9.72 16.30 -4.57
N GLU A 139 -8.87 16.05 -5.56
CA GLU A 139 -9.15 15.23 -6.74
C GLU A 139 -9.27 13.74 -6.39
N ILE A 140 -8.60 13.30 -5.33
CA ILE A 140 -8.53 11.87 -4.93
C ILE A 140 -8.93 11.63 -3.47
N THR A 141 -9.15 12.69 -2.68
CA THR A 141 -9.52 12.56 -1.26
C THR A 141 -10.98 12.93 -1.01
N SER A 142 -11.57 12.25 -0.07
CA SER A 142 -12.93 12.52 0.41
C SER A 142 -13.03 12.39 1.92
N LYS A 143 -14.23 12.65 2.47
CA LYS A 143 -14.53 12.48 3.89
C LYS A 143 -15.03 11.07 4.15
N GLY A 144 -14.23 10.25 4.82
CA GLY A 144 -14.61 8.92 5.26
C GLY A 144 -14.79 8.80 6.76
N TYR A 145 -15.29 7.65 7.18
CA TYR A 145 -15.42 7.26 8.59
C TYR A 145 -14.56 6.04 8.87
N CYS A 146 -13.73 6.11 9.89
CA CYS A 146 -12.94 5.00 10.37
C CYS A 146 -13.62 4.40 11.62
N SER A 147 -14.23 3.23 11.48
CA SER A 147 -14.95 2.55 12.57
C SER A 147 -14.03 2.14 13.72
N THR A 148 -12.84 1.65 13.41
CA THR A 148 -11.85 1.22 14.40
C THR A 148 -11.37 2.38 15.30
N LYS A 149 -11.27 3.59 14.73
CA LYS A 149 -10.85 4.80 15.46
C LYS A 149 -12.03 5.67 15.92
N ASN A 150 -13.26 5.28 15.58
CA ASN A 150 -14.49 6.01 15.84
C ASN A 150 -14.38 7.50 15.46
N MET A 151 -13.86 7.77 14.25
CA MET A 151 -13.64 9.16 13.81
C MET A 151 -13.86 9.36 12.31
N TYR A 152 -14.36 10.54 11.97
CA TYR A 152 -14.33 11.02 10.59
C TYR A 152 -12.95 11.56 10.24
N TYR A 153 -12.54 11.38 8.99
CA TYR A 153 -11.27 11.88 8.46
C TYR A 153 -11.41 12.28 7.00
N PHE A 154 -10.48 13.10 6.51
CA PHE A 154 -10.27 13.31 5.08
C PHE A 154 -9.03 12.56 4.64
N GLY A 155 -9.10 11.92 3.48
CA GLY A 155 -7.98 11.16 2.95
C GLY A 155 -8.39 10.17 1.89
N ILE A 156 -7.60 9.11 1.81
CA ILE A 156 -7.80 7.97 0.93
C ILE A 156 -7.82 6.67 1.74
N LYS A 157 -8.20 5.57 1.10
CA LYS A 157 -8.04 4.21 1.61
C LYS A 157 -7.00 3.46 0.79
N LEU A 158 -6.19 2.68 1.46
CA LEU A 158 -5.35 1.65 0.85
C LEU A 158 -6.05 0.31 1.00
N HIS A 159 -6.51 -0.26 -0.11
CA HIS A 159 -7.05 -1.61 -0.18
C HIS A 159 -5.91 -2.57 -0.50
N ALA A 160 -5.90 -3.69 0.19
CA ALA A 160 -4.93 -4.76 -0.05
C ALA A 160 -5.63 -6.08 -0.33
N VAL A 161 -5.19 -6.75 -1.37
CA VAL A 161 -5.35 -8.19 -1.54
C VAL A 161 -3.99 -8.81 -1.28
N ALA A 162 -3.90 -9.76 -0.37
CA ALA A 162 -2.64 -10.35 0.04
C ALA A 162 -2.71 -11.87 0.09
N PHE A 163 -1.65 -12.54 -0.35
CA PHE A 163 -1.49 -13.97 -0.17
C PHE A 163 -1.36 -14.31 1.31
N ARG A 164 -2.11 -15.29 1.75
CA ARG A 164 -1.92 -15.84 3.09
C ARG A 164 -0.56 -16.53 3.18
N ARG A 165 0.13 -16.33 4.30
CA ARG A 165 1.37 -17.05 4.64
C ARG A 165 1.23 -17.62 6.04
N LYS A 166 1.82 -18.77 6.30
CA LYS A 166 1.74 -19.42 7.61
C LYS A 166 2.84 -18.88 8.54
N GLY A 167 2.45 -18.40 9.72
CA GLY A 167 3.39 -17.98 10.76
C GLY A 167 4.13 -16.66 10.49
N THR A 168 3.78 -15.92 9.44
CA THR A 168 4.37 -14.63 9.10
C THR A 168 3.33 -13.68 8.51
N ILE A 169 3.72 -12.43 8.25
CA ILE A 169 2.84 -11.44 7.64
C ILE A 169 2.47 -11.87 6.21
N PRO A 170 1.21 -11.64 5.79
CA PRO A 170 0.79 -11.83 4.40
C PRO A 170 1.63 -11.02 3.43
N PHE A 171 1.80 -11.53 2.22
CA PHE A 171 2.51 -10.79 1.17
C PHE A 171 1.48 -10.14 0.23
N PRO A 172 1.57 -8.83 -0.06
CA PRO A 172 0.62 -8.16 -0.93
C PRO A 172 0.66 -8.74 -2.34
N GLU A 173 -0.52 -8.90 -2.95
CA GLU A 173 -0.70 -9.25 -4.36
C GLU A 173 -1.16 -8.01 -5.16
N MET A 174 -2.13 -7.28 -4.60
CA MET A 174 -2.63 -6.04 -5.17
C MET A 174 -2.79 -4.98 -4.09
N LEU A 175 -2.40 -3.77 -4.42
CA LEU A 175 -2.55 -2.59 -3.57
C LEU A 175 -3.22 -1.48 -4.38
N ILE A 176 -4.38 -1.02 -3.92
CA ILE A 176 -5.24 -0.09 -4.64
C ILE A 176 -5.59 1.09 -3.75
N LEU A 177 -5.64 2.27 -4.32
CA LEU A 177 -6.04 3.49 -3.62
C LEU A 177 -7.45 3.90 -4.07
N SER A 178 -8.27 4.32 -3.12
CA SER A 178 -9.57 4.92 -3.40
C SER A 178 -9.81 6.14 -2.50
N ALA A 179 -10.81 6.94 -2.83
CA ALA A 179 -11.29 8.00 -1.96
C ALA A 179 -11.86 7.42 -0.65
N ALA A 180 -11.78 8.16 0.45
CA ALA A 180 -12.11 7.63 1.78
C ALA A 180 -13.59 7.27 1.97
N ASP A 181 -14.50 7.82 1.17
CA ASP A 181 -15.94 7.53 1.21
C ASP A 181 -16.36 6.33 0.34
N GLU A 182 -15.51 5.87 -0.57
CA GLU A 182 -15.84 4.71 -1.39
C GLU A 182 -16.05 3.46 -0.53
N ASN A 183 -17.06 2.68 -0.88
CA ASN A 183 -17.35 1.42 -0.21
C ASN A 183 -16.30 0.36 -0.57
N ASP A 184 -15.73 -0.32 0.43
CA ASP A 184 -14.64 -1.28 0.26
C ASP A 184 -15.03 -2.46 -0.64
N SER A 185 -16.27 -2.96 -0.51
CA SER A 185 -16.79 -4.04 -1.37
C SER A 185 -16.91 -3.58 -2.83
N THR A 186 -17.32 -2.34 -3.07
CA THR A 186 -17.44 -1.78 -4.42
C THR A 186 -16.07 -1.66 -5.09
N VAL A 187 -15.09 -1.13 -4.38
CA VAL A 187 -13.70 -1.01 -4.88
C VAL A 187 -13.13 -2.39 -5.18
N PHE A 188 -13.29 -3.34 -4.27
CA PHE A 188 -12.80 -4.71 -4.45
C PHE A 188 -13.39 -5.38 -5.69
N LYS A 189 -14.70 -5.27 -5.90
CA LYS A 189 -15.37 -5.85 -7.07
C LYS A 189 -14.88 -5.22 -8.37
N ARG A 190 -14.75 -3.90 -8.41
CA ARG A 190 -14.35 -3.13 -9.59
C ARG A 190 -12.89 -3.39 -9.97
N GLU A 191 -11.98 -3.35 -9.00
CA GLU A 191 -10.54 -3.30 -9.25
C GLU A 191 -9.84 -4.67 -9.08
N CYS A 192 -10.35 -5.54 -8.21
CA CYS A 192 -9.61 -6.74 -7.83
C CYS A 192 -10.19 -8.02 -8.44
N VAL A 193 -11.51 -8.21 -8.42
CA VAL A 193 -12.15 -9.48 -8.80
C VAL A 193 -11.83 -9.89 -10.24
N GLY A 194 -11.64 -8.93 -11.15
CA GLY A 194 -11.23 -9.18 -12.52
C GLY A 194 -9.94 -10.00 -12.65
N ASN A 195 -9.00 -9.79 -11.77
CA ASN A 195 -7.66 -10.39 -11.77
C ASN A 195 -7.53 -11.64 -10.89
N LEU A 196 -8.59 -12.04 -10.18
CA LEU A 196 -8.59 -13.18 -9.28
C LEU A 196 -9.34 -14.36 -9.91
N ASN A 197 -8.78 -15.56 -9.75
CA ASN A 197 -9.40 -16.81 -10.22
C ASN A 197 -9.01 -17.97 -9.29
N ASN A 198 -9.92 -18.97 -9.19
CA ASN A 198 -9.67 -20.27 -8.56
C ASN A 198 -9.03 -20.17 -7.16
N ARG A 199 -9.72 -19.48 -6.24
CA ARG A 199 -9.24 -19.32 -4.86
C ARG A 199 -10.31 -18.93 -3.85
N GLU A 200 -9.98 -19.13 -2.59
CA GLU A 200 -10.73 -18.68 -1.43
C GLU A 200 -10.35 -17.23 -1.08
N ILE A 201 -11.31 -16.39 -0.82
CA ILE A 201 -11.13 -14.99 -0.42
C ILE A 201 -11.70 -14.81 0.98
N TYR A 202 -10.87 -14.34 1.90
CA TYR A 202 -11.25 -14.07 3.29
C TYR A 202 -11.29 -12.57 3.53
N ALA A 203 -12.47 -12.05 3.85
CA ALA A 203 -12.72 -10.62 4.01
C ALA A 203 -13.62 -10.31 5.21
N ASP A 204 -13.77 -9.04 5.57
CA ASP A 204 -14.72 -8.60 6.59
C ASP A 204 -16.16 -8.69 6.06
N LYS A 205 -17.13 -8.66 6.98
CA LYS A 205 -18.57 -8.72 6.68
C LYS A 205 -19.06 -7.61 5.72
N ILE A 206 -18.32 -6.51 5.56
CA ILE A 206 -18.67 -5.42 4.62
C ILE A 206 -18.57 -5.88 3.16
N TYR A 207 -17.74 -6.87 2.87
CA TYR A 207 -17.55 -7.44 1.53
C TYR A 207 -18.65 -8.44 1.16
N SER A 208 -19.53 -8.82 2.08
CA SER A 208 -20.58 -9.81 1.83
C SER A 208 -21.60 -9.33 0.79
N ASP A 209 -21.69 -10.07 -0.33
CA ASP A 209 -22.67 -9.89 -1.41
C ASP A 209 -22.95 -11.25 -2.03
N ILE A 210 -23.92 -11.97 -1.46
CA ILE A 210 -24.22 -13.35 -1.82
C ILE A 210 -24.58 -13.51 -3.31
N PRO A 211 -25.47 -12.68 -3.93
CA PRO A 211 -25.79 -12.82 -5.35
C PRO A 211 -24.58 -12.71 -6.26
N PHE A 212 -23.77 -11.67 -6.04
CA PHE A 212 -22.56 -11.41 -6.85
C PHE A 212 -21.56 -12.57 -6.77
N TYR A 213 -21.28 -13.07 -5.57
CA TYR A 213 -20.28 -14.13 -5.41
C TYR A 213 -20.80 -15.51 -5.80
N LYS A 214 -22.11 -15.76 -5.78
CA LYS A 214 -22.69 -16.95 -6.36
C LYS A 214 -22.43 -17.03 -7.87
N GLU A 215 -22.66 -15.93 -8.58
CA GLU A 215 -22.34 -15.80 -10.00
C GLU A 215 -20.82 -15.94 -10.24
N THR A 216 -20.01 -15.18 -9.51
CA THR A 216 -18.54 -15.19 -9.65
C THR A 216 -17.94 -16.58 -9.40
N LYS A 217 -18.52 -17.39 -8.49
CA LYS A 217 -18.10 -18.76 -8.21
C LYS A 217 -18.23 -19.66 -9.44
N GLU A 218 -19.27 -19.50 -10.24
CA GLU A 218 -19.54 -20.36 -11.39
C GLU A 218 -18.47 -20.22 -12.47
N TYR A 219 -18.07 -18.99 -12.82
CA TYR A 219 -17.14 -18.78 -13.94
C TYR A 219 -15.69 -18.45 -13.53
N LYS A 220 -15.43 -17.94 -12.31
CA LYS A 220 -14.07 -17.64 -11.82
C LYS A 220 -13.58 -18.61 -10.76
N LYS A 221 -14.45 -19.48 -10.22
CA LYS A 221 -14.16 -20.37 -9.09
C LYS A 221 -13.62 -19.60 -7.88
N LEU A 222 -14.21 -18.43 -7.60
CA LEU A 222 -13.91 -17.62 -6.44
C LEU A 222 -14.91 -17.94 -5.32
N GLU A 223 -14.42 -18.26 -4.14
CA GLU A 223 -15.25 -18.44 -2.95
C GLU A 223 -14.95 -17.34 -1.93
N LEU A 224 -15.96 -16.51 -1.62
CA LEU A 224 -15.83 -15.47 -0.61
C LEU A 224 -16.30 -16.00 0.75
N PHE A 225 -15.43 -15.90 1.75
CA PHE A 225 -15.72 -16.18 3.15
C PHE A 225 -15.69 -14.88 3.96
N THR A 226 -16.84 -14.52 4.51
CA THR A 226 -16.99 -13.39 5.43
C THR A 226 -17.69 -13.85 6.71
N PRO A 227 -17.44 -13.20 7.85
CA PRO A 227 -18.25 -13.42 9.04
C PRO A 227 -19.73 -13.21 8.72
N VAL A 228 -20.60 -13.98 9.36
CA VAL A 228 -22.04 -13.91 9.10
C VAL A 228 -22.58 -12.53 9.47
N LYS A 229 -23.28 -11.92 8.53
CA LYS A 229 -23.97 -10.65 8.74
C LYS A 229 -25.37 -10.92 9.30
N ALA A 230 -25.77 -10.21 10.35
CA ALA A 230 -27.11 -10.29 10.89
C ALA A 230 -28.15 -9.98 9.77
N ILE A 231 -29.14 -10.82 9.64
CA ILE A 231 -30.23 -10.66 8.66
C ILE A 231 -31.32 -9.81 9.30
N LYS A 232 -31.56 -8.63 8.73
CA LYS A 232 -32.62 -7.74 9.21
C LYS A 232 -33.98 -8.40 9.00
N GLY A 233 -34.77 -8.52 10.10
CA GLY A 233 -36.12 -9.14 10.07
C GLY A 233 -36.12 -10.66 10.23
N GLU A 234 -34.98 -11.29 10.51
CA GLU A 234 -34.95 -12.72 10.83
C GLU A 234 -35.66 -13.00 12.17
N SER A 235 -36.39 -14.11 12.23
CA SER A 235 -37.11 -14.46 13.47
C SER A 235 -36.13 -14.77 14.59
N PRO A 236 -36.45 -14.41 15.87
CA PRO A 236 -35.61 -14.72 17.02
C PRO A 236 -35.34 -16.20 17.21
N GLU A 237 -36.26 -17.06 16.79
CA GLU A 237 -36.15 -18.52 16.91
C GLU A 237 -35.08 -19.07 15.95
N ILE A 238 -35.07 -18.62 14.70
CA ILE A 238 -34.06 -19.00 13.72
C ILE A 238 -32.69 -18.49 14.18
N THR A 239 -32.62 -17.23 14.60
CA THR A 239 -31.37 -16.61 15.08
C THR A 239 -30.80 -17.41 16.28
N LYS A 240 -31.63 -17.82 17.24
CA LYS A 240 -31.19 -18.62 18.39
C LYS A 240 -30.73 -20.02 17.97
N ARG A 241 -31.46 -20.68 17.08
CA ARG A 241 -31.12 -22.03 16.60
C ARG A 241 -29.77 -22.06 15.86
N GLU A 242 -29.51 -21.07 15.03
CA GLU A 242 -28.33 -21.06 14.18
C GLU A 242 -27.12 -20.33 14.80
N LYS A 243 -27.32 -19.70 15.96
CA LYS A 243 -26.32 -18.84 16.59
C LYS A 243 -24.95 -19.53 16.74
N ALA A 244 -24.93 -20.73 17.30
CA ALA A 244 -23.68 -21.45 17.59
C ALA A 244 -22.91 -21.78 16.28
N ALA A 245 -23.61 -22.20 15.23
CA ALA A 245 -23.01 -22.52 13.94
C ALA A 245 -22.47 -21.24 13.26
N ARG A 246 -23.23 -20.14 13.32
CA ARG A 246 -22.83 -18.84 12.75
C ARG A 246 -21.64 -18.23 13.50
N ASP A 247 -21.62 -18.34 14.81
CA ASP A 247 -20.51 -17.86 15.65
C ASP A 247 -19.23 -18.67 15.38
N LEU A 248 -19.34 -19.99 15.28
CA LEU A 248 -18.22 -20.88 14.97
C LEU A 248 -17.64 -20.56 13.58
N PHE A 249 -18.51 -20.46 12.57
CA PHE A 249 -18.10 -20.11 11.21
C PHE A 249 -17.43 -18.72 11.16
N SER A 250 -18.07 -17.71 11.78
CA SER A 250 -17.52 -16.34 11.82
C SER A 250 -16.17 -16.27 12.51
N THR A 251 -15.99 -17.04 13.58
CA THR A 251 -14.72 -17.16 14.31
C THR A 251 -13.65 -17.79 13.42
N ALA A 252 -13.97 -18.87 12.71
CA ALA A 252 -13.05 -19.55 11.80
C ALA A 252 -12.59 -18.62 10.66
N VAL A 253 -13.54 -17.93 10.01
CA VAL A 253 -13.24 -16.96 8.94
C VAL A 253 -12.37 -15.82 9.48
N SER A 254 -12.74 -15.23 10.62
CA SER A 254 -11.98 -14.13 11.23
C SER A 254 -10.54 -14.55 11.57
N LYS A 255 -10.34 -15.76 12.08
CA LYS A 255 -9.00 -16.29 12.38
C LYS A 255 -8.12 -16.44 11.14
N VAL A 256 -8.70 -16.80 9.98
CA VAL A 256 -7.96 -16.88 8.72
C VAL A 256 -7.65 -15.48 8.18
N ARG A 257 -8.59 -14.52 8.29
CA ARG A 257 -8.47 -13.14 7.81
C ARG A 257 -7.50 -12.28 8.63
N GLN A 258 -7.50 -12.46 9.96
CA GLN A 258 -6.77 -11.57 10.89
C GLN A 258 -5.33 -11.21 10.50
N PRO A 259 -4.51 -12.09 9.88
CA PRO A 259 -3.17 -11.72 9.47
C PRO A 259 -3.07 -10.50 8.55
N ILE A 260 -4.13 -10.11 7.81
CA ILE A 260 -4.10 -8.88 6.98
C ILE A 260 -3.93 -7.62 7.85
N GLU A 261 -4.50 -7.62 9.07
CA GLU A 261 -4.33 -6.54 10.02
C GLU A 261 -2.87 -6.41 10.47
N SER A 262 -2.17 -7.56 10.60
CA SER A 262 -0.73 -7.57 10.90
C SER A 262 0.10 -6.96 9.76
N LEU A 263 -0.27 -7.15 8.50
CA LEU A 263 0.36 -6.48 7.36
C LEU A 263 0.19 -4.96 7.44
N PHE A 264 -1.01 -4.47 7.73
CA PHE A 264 -1.27 -3.04 7.87
C PHE A 264 -0.56 -2.43 9.09
N ASN A 265 -0.55 -3.13 10.21
CA ASN A 265 0.17 -2.70 11.40
C ASN A 265 1.67 -2.62 11.11
N TRP A 266 2.25 -3.64 10.47
CA TRP A 266 3.65 -3.65 10.08
C TRP A 266 3.99 -2.49 9.12
N LEU A 267 3.17 -2.25 8.10
CA LEU A 267 3.34 -1.10 7.20
C LEU A 267 3.33 0.22 7.96
N ASN A 268 2.39 0.36 8.90
CA ASN A 268 2.27 1.60 9.68
C ASN A 268 3.41 1.78 10.69
N GLU A 269 3.83 0.71 11.37
CA GLU A 269 4.99 0.74 12.28
C GLU A 269 6.28 1.10 11.56
N LYS A 270 6.53 0.49 10.40
CA LYS A 270 7.75 0.72 9.62
C LYS A 270 7.79 2.10 8.98
N THR A 271 6.66 2.67 8.59
CA THR A 271 6.67 3.87 7.74
C THR A 271 5.77 5.00 8.22
N ASN A 272 4.91 4.75 9.21
CA ASN A 272 3.86 5.69 9.65
C ASN A 272 2.99 6.16 8.44
N ILE A 273 2.62 5.22 7.57
CA ILE A 273 1.94 5.51 6.29
C ILE A 273 0.56 6.16 6.49
N GLN A 274 -0.16 5.79 7.56
CA GLN A 274 -1.49 6.35 7.85
C GLN A 274 -1.51 7.86 8.09
N ARG A 275 -0.37 8.48 8.45
CA ARG A 275 -0.29 9.91 8.78
C ARG A 275 0.24 10.72 7.62
N ALA A 276 -0.64 11.21 6.75
CA ALA A 276 -0.33 12.06 5.61
C ALA A 276 -0.61 13.56 5.84
N MET A 277 -0.68 14.02 7.11
CA MET A 277 -1.09 15.39 7.47
C MET A 277 -0.17 16.50 6.95
N LYS A 278 1.05 16.18 6.54
CA LYS A 278 2.02 17.15 6.00
C LYS A 278 2.00 17.26 4.48
N VAL A 279 1.28 16.40 3.82
CA VAL A 279 1.10 16.42 2.36
C VAL A 279 0.29 17.65 1.94
N ARG A 280 0.55 18.19 0.74
CA ARG A 280 -0.09 19.41 0.24
C ARG A 280 -0.66 19.29 -1.18
N SER A 281 -0.38 18.20 -1.89
CA SER A 281 -0.81 17.98 -3.27
C SER A 281 -1.17 16.52 -3.53
N THR A 282 -1.87 16.25 -4.62
CA THR A 282 -2.21 14.90 -5.09
C THR A 282 -0.96 14.08 -5.35
N SER A 283 -0.01 14.61 -6.12
CA SER A 283 1.28 13.93 -6.35
C SER A 283 2.03 13.64 -5.04
N GLY A 284 2.06 14.62 -4.12
CA GLY A 284 2.67 14.42 -2.80
C GLY A 284 1.99 13.32 -1.97
N LEU A 285 0.66 13.16 -2.08
CA LEU A 285 -0.07 12.08 -1.39
C LEU A 285 0.23 10.72 -2.00
N LEU A 286 0.31 10.63 -3.32
CA LEU A 286 0.68 9.40 -4.02
C LEU A 286 2.12 8.99 -3.71
N VAL A 287 3.08 9.94 -3.76
CA VAL A 287 4.48 9.69 -3.35
C VAL A 287 4.58 9.29 -1.88
N HIS A 288 3.82 9.96 -0.98
CA HIS A 288 3.77 9.56 0.42
C HIS A 288 3.30 8.11 0.59
N THR A 289 2.26 7.73 -0.11
CA THR A 289 1.64 6.40 0.04
C THR A 289 2.46 5.33 -0.65
N MET A 290 2.65 5.44 -1.96
CA MET A 290 3.35 4.43 -2.74
C MET A 290 4.84 4.38 -2.41
N GLY A 291 5.45 5.53 -2.13
CA GLY A 291 6.84 5.61 -1.68
C GLY A 291 7.09 4.91 -0.34
N LYS A 292 6.18 5.06 0.62
CA LYS A 292 6.28 4.34 1.90
C LYS A 292 6.04 2.84 1.75
N ILE A 293 5.16 2.43 0.85
CA ILE A 293 4.99 1.02 0.50
C ILE A 293 6.27 0.48 -0.15
N ALA A 294 6.87 1.20 -1.09
CA ALA A 294 8.14 0.81 -1.70
C ALA A 294 9.26 0.66 -0.65
N ILE A 295 9.39 1.63 0.26
CA ILE A 295 10.34 1.58 1.38
C ILE A 295 10.13 0.34 2.25
N ALA A 296 8.88 0.05 2.62
CA ALA A 296 8.55 -1.12 3.42
C ALA A 296 8.89 -2.43 2.69
N LEU A 297 8.55 -2.54 1.39
CA LEU A 297 8.88 -3.71 0.58
C LEU A 297 10.40 -3.89 0.42
N ILE A 298 11.16 -2.82 0.17
CA ILE A 298 12.63 -2.86 0.14
C ILE A 298 13.18 -3.39 1.48
N THR A 299 12.63 -2.91 2.60
CA THR A 299 13.01 -3.41 3.92
C THR A 299 12.68 -4.90 4.10
N LEU A 300 11.55 -5.37 3.56
CA LEU A 300 11.13 -6.77 3.66
C LEU A 300 11.99 -7.71 2.80
N ILE A 301 12.39 -7.24 1.62
CA ILE A 301 13.02 -8.05 0.57
C ILE A 301 14.54 -8.09 0.73
N PHE A 302 15.17 -6.97 1.08
CA PHE A 302 16.63 -6.82 1.08
C PHE A 302 17.28 -6.77 2.48
N ASN A 303 16.53 -7.10 3.52
CA ASN A 303 17.11 -7.24 4.89
C ASN A 303 17.76 -8.59 5.12
#